data_b6e73c2c17da9e4f1e837fb1ded114cc
#
_entry.id   b6e73c2c17da9e4f1e837fb1ded114cc
#
_cell.length_a   1.000
_cell.length_b   1.000
_cell.length_c   1.000
_cell.angle_alpha   90.00
_cell.angle_beta   90.00
_cell.angle_gamma   90.00
#
_symmetry.space_group_name_H-M   'P 1'
#
loop_
_entity.id
_entity.type
_entity.pdbx_description
1 polymer ?
#
loop_
_entity_poly.entity_id
_entity_poly.type
_entity_poly.pdbx_seq_one_letter_code
_entity_poly.pdbx_strand_id
1 'polypeptide(L)'
;MNAADRVNGPRINTINKVILPEVYQYTLDNGVPVYEISGGTQEVIKIELVFEAGRPYEAKKMVSKATTYLMKEGTSSKDSETIAESIDFYGATLKTSTNLDQIKITLYSLKKHVGQILPIIMDILEEATFPQREIDMYQRNSIQNLRLDLSKNEVIAYRELTEAIFGCDHPYGYNSTEALYDGIERADLLQHYQQNVGHSNLTVFTGGKIDDSIRKVINETLGQFRRDIKQKLLIPGEPSSQMRLQLPSDNNYQTAIRFGRKLFNRNHEDYHAMYFLVTILGGYFGSRLMSNLREDKGYTYNVYAGVDDYVHGGYFYISADVGNEHVANSIKEIKSELVDLMENPVEEEEMTLVKNYLMGNFLNMLDGPLNQSQVIRSLISKGSEVNSLAAMIESVKQMDKVRLREAAIKYLDPDTLIEVQVGSE
;
A
#
# COMPACT_ATOMS: atom_id res chain seq x y z
N MET A 1 41.81 -3.57 5.07
CA MET A 1 41.40 -2.41 4.26
C MET A 1 42.38 -1.29 4.48
N ASN A 2 43.13 -0.91 3.46
CA ASN A 2 44.15 0.15 3.55
C ASN A 2 43.47 1.52 3.68
N ALA A 3 44.05 2.43 4.46
CA ALA A 3 43.53 3.79 4.67
C ALA A 3 43.35 4.59 3.35
N ALA A 4 44.07 4.23 2.29
CA ALA A 4 43.94 4.81 0.93
C ALA A 4 42.56 4.50 0.26
N ASP A 5 41.88 3.41 0.63
CA ASP A 5 40.62 3.04 0.05
C ASP A 5 39.41 3.87 0.57
N ARG A 6 39.64 4.70 1.58
CA ARG A 6 38.59 5.59 2.14
C ARG A 6 38.52 6.96 1.49
N VAL A 7 39.54 7.33 0.72
CA VAL A 7 39.62 8.64 0.04
C VAL A 7 38.93 8.62 -1.32
N ASN A 8 38.87 7.45 -1.95
CA ASN A 8 38.13 7.27 -3.20
C ASN A 8 36.85 6.51 -2.92
N GLY A 9 35.69 7.13 -3.15
CA GLY A 9 34.41 6.47 -3.10
C GLY A 9 34.37 5.23 -4.03
N PRO A 10 33.51 4.25 -3.76
CA PRO A 10 33.35 3.10 -4.64
C PRO A 10 32.94 3.57 -6.04
N ARG A 11 33.41 2.89 -7.08
CA ARG A 11 33.00 3.20 -8.46
C ARG A 11 31.50 2.96 -8.59
N ILE A 12 30.80 3.98 -9.07
CA ILE A 12 29.38 3.86 -9.40
C ILE A 12 29.27 3.09 -10.72
N ASN A 13 28.66 1.92 -10.67
CA ASN A 13 28.33 1.16 -11.88
C ASN A 13 26.90 1.47 -12.29
N THR A 14 26.71 1.90 -13.53
CA THR A 14 25.37 2.14 -14.08
C THR A 14 24.61 0.81 -14.19
N ILE A 15 23.39 0.77 -13.67
CA ILE A 15 22.52 -0.39 -13.78
C ILE A 15 21.87 -0.42 -15.17
N ASN A 16 22.46 -1.21 -16.07
CA ASN A 16 21.99 -1.29 -17.47
C ASN A 16 20.84 -2.28 -17.67
N LYS A 17 20.69 -3.28 -16.79
CA LYS A 17 19.72 -4.35 -16.95
C LYS A 17 19.13 -4.75 -15.61
N VAL A 18 17.81 -4.81 -15.55
CA VAL A 18 17.04 -5.45 -14.48
C VAL A 18 16.46 -6.75 -15.05
N ILE A 19 16.74 -7.85 -14.39
CA ILE A 19 16.20 -9.17 -14.78
C ILE A 19 14.83 -9.29 -14.16
N LEU A 20 13.81 -9.40 -15.00
CA LEU A 20 12.43 -9.58 -14.57
C LEU A 20 12.18 -11.04 -14.17
N PRO A 21 11.31 -11.29 -13.19
CA PRO A 21 10.94 -12.64 -12.81
C PRO A 21 10.16 -13.33 -13.94
N GLU A 22 10.38 -14.62 -14.09
CA GLU A 22 9.52 -15.47 -14.88
C GLU A 22 8.27 -15.80 -14.07
N VAL A 23 7.09 -15.45 -14.61
CA VAL A 23 5.80 -15.65 -13.94
C VAL A 23 5.08 -16.80 -14.61
N TYR A 24 4.91 -17.89 -13.87
CA TYR A 24 4.08 -19.02 -14.33
C TYR A 24 2.61 -18.74 -13.94
N GLN A 25 1.72 -18.80 -14.93
CA GLN A 25 0.29 -18.52 -14.73
C GLN A 25 -0.53 -19.77 -15.05
N TYR A 26 -1.43 -20.12 -14.15
CA TYR A 26 -2.38 -21.22 -14.34
C TYR A 26 -3.68 -20.94 -13.56
N THR A 27 -4.67 -21.78 -13.74
CA THR A 27 -5.94 -21.71 -13.02
C THR A 27 -6.16 -23.00 -12.23
N LEU A 28 -6.76 -22.87 -11.04
CA LEU A 28 -7.23 -24.00 -10.25
C LEU A 28 -8.53 -24.57 -10.84
N ASP A 29 -8.93 -25.77 -10.40
CA ASP A 29 -10.16 -26.46 -10.88
C ASP A 29 -11.45 -25.66 -10.67
N ASN A 30 -11.43 -24.66 -9.77
CA ASN A 30 -12.54 -23.73 -9.56
C ASN A 30 -12.42 -22.44 -10.40
N GLY A 31 -11.45 -22.31 -11.28
CA GLY A 31 -11.23 -21.14 -12.11
C GLY A 31 -10.42 -20.03 -11.45
N VAL A 32 -9.96 -20.19 -10.21
CA VAL A 32 -9.13 -19.20 -9.50
C VAL A 32 -7.78 -19.06 -10.20
N PRO A 33 -7.37 -17.85 -10.61
CA PRO A 33 -6.06 -17.62 -11.22
C PRO A 33 -4.94 -17.68 -10.19
N VAL A 34 -3.81 -18.28 -10.59
CA VAL A 34 -2.58 -18.39 -9.81
C VAL A 34 -1.43 -17.75 -10.56
N TYR A 35 -0.69 -16.88 -9.88
CA TYR A 35 0.56 -16.28 -10.35
C TYR A 35 1.71 -16.82 -9.50
N GLU A 36 2.59 -17.57 -10.10
CA GLU A 36 3.65 -18.28 -9.41
C GLU A 36 5.02 -17.75 -9.80
N ILE A 37 5.87 -17.52 -8.81
CA ILE A 37 7.30 -17.23 -8.93
C ILE A 37 8.07 -18.36 -8.27
N SER A 38 8.55 -19.32 -9.09
CA SER A 38 9.32 -20.45 -8.59
C SER A 38 10.81 -20.13 -8.59
N GLY A 39 11.48 -20.34 -7.45
CA GLY A 39 12.92 -20.09 -7.32
C GLY A 39 13.41 -20.12 -5.88
N GLY A 40 14.68 -19.77 -5.72
CA GLY A 40 15.35 -19.73 -4.41
C GLY A 40 15.92 -21.09 -4.01
N THR A 41 16.80 -21.05 -3.00
CA THR A 41 17.52 -22.23 -2.48
C THR A 41 16.90 -22.78 -1.21
N GLN A 42 16.06 -21.98 -0.52
CA GLN A 42 15.42 -22.34 0.74
C GLN A 42 14.10 -23.07 0.48
N GLU A 43 13.80 -24.06 1.31
CA GLU A 43 12.53 -24.82 1.29
C GLU A 43 11.37 -24.04 1.92
N VAL A 44 11.28 -22.74 1.60
CA VAL A 44 10.23 -21.82 2.10
C VAL A 44 9.31 -21.46 0.95
N ILE A 45 8.02 -21.41 1.25
CA ILE A 45 6.96 -21.00 0.34
C ILE A 45 6.16 -19.87 0.98
N LYS A 46 5.83 -18.88 0.19
CA LYS A 46 4.83 -17.87 0.48
C LYS A 46 3.61 -18.12 -0.40
N ILE A 47 2.42 -18.13 0.20
CA ILE A 47 1.14 -18.17 -0.51
C ILE A 47 0.32 -16.96 -0.04
N GLU A 48 -0.14 -16.14 -0.98
CA GLU A 48 -1.01 -15.00 -0.72
C GLU A 48 -2.35 -15.21 -1.43
N LEU A 49 -3.42 -15.19 -0.66
CA LEU A 49 -4.81 -15.21 -1.14
C LEU A 49 -5.31 -13.77 -1.11
N VAL A 50 -5.65 -13.20 -2.25
CA VAL A 50 -6.06 -11.81 -2.39
C VAL A 50 -7.49 -11.76 -2.91
N PHE A 51 -8.37 -11.15 -2.13
CA PHE A 51 -9.77 -10.96 -2.47
C PHE A 51 -10.04 -9.48 -2.73
N GLU A 52 -10.73 -9.17 -3.82
CA GLU A 52 -11.27 -7.83 -4.07
C GLU A 52 -12.48 -7.59 -3.16
N ALA A 53 -12.23 -7.31 -1.89
CA ALA A 53 -13.22 -7.24 -0.83
C ALA A 53 -12.97 -6.10 0.17
N GLY A 54 -12.34 -5.02 -0.31
CA GLY A 54 -12.03 -3.84 0.50
C GLY A 54 -13.20 -2.88 0.68
N ARG A 55 -12.88 -1.65 1.01
CA ARG A 55 -13.85 -0.58 1.28
C ARG A 55 -14.84 -0.30 0.14
N PRO A 56 -14.48 -0.39 -1.15
CA PRO A 56 -15.44 -0.21 -2.24
C PRO A 56 -16.62 -1.19 -2.24
N TYR A 57 -16.52 -2.26 -1.47
CA TYR A 57 -17.53 -3.33 -1.39
C TYR A 57 -18.22 -3.41 -0.01
N GLU A 58 -17.95 -2.47 0.88
CA GLU A 58 -18.54 -2.43 2.22
C GLU A 58 -20.01 -1.95 2.17
N ALA A 59 -20.91 -2.75 2.66
CA ALA A 59 -22.30 -2.29 2.93
C ALA A 59 -22.37 -1.37 4.17
N LYS A 60 -21.40 -1.47 5.07
CA LYS A 60 -21.23 -0.65 6.29
C LYS A 60 -19.75 -0.32 6.46
N LYS A 61 -19.44 0.93 6.73
CA LYS A 61 -18.06 1.40 6.90
C LYS A 61 -17.31 0.58 7.96
N MET A 62 -16.03 0.31 7.74
CA MET A 62 -15.11 -0.45 8.60
C MET A 62 -15.30 -1.98 8.63
N VAL A 63 -16.32 -2.54 7.99
CA VAL A 63 -16.62 -3.97 8.05
C VAL A 63 -15.55 -4.81 7.35
N SER A 64 -15.00 -4.37 6.22
CA SER A 64 -13.92 -5.08 5.52
C SER A 64 -12.69 -5.25 6.42
N LYS A 65 -12.28 -4.19 7.10
CA LYS A 65 -11.14 -4.24 8.03
C LYS A 65 -11.41 -5.19 9.19
N ALA A 66 -12.58 -5.08 9.81
CA ALA A 66 -12.96 -5.93 10.94
C ALA A 66 -13.06 -7.41 10.52
N THR A 67 -13.70 -7.70 9.39
CA THR A 67 -13.81 -9.06 8.82
C THR A 67 -12.42 -9.66 8.60
N THR A 68 -11.49 -8.88 8.02
CA THR A 68 -10.12 -9.34 7.77
C THR A 68 -9.38 -9.75 9.05
N TYR A 69 -9.52 -8.96 10.11
CA TYR A 69 -8.88 -9.28 11.39
C TYR A 69 -9.51 -10.48 12.08
N LEU A 70 -10.85 -10.56 12.05
CA LEU A 70 -11.62 -11.48 12.86
C LEU A 70 -11.91 -12.83 12.20
N MET A 71 -11.75 -12.96 10.86
CA MET A 71 -12.06 -14.21 10.15
C MET A 71 -11.22 -15.41 10.61
N LYS A 72 -10.04 -15.20 11.18
CA LYS A 72 -9.14 -16.24 11.70
C LYS A 72 -9.31 -16.47 13.22
N GLU A 73 -10.17 -15.72 13.89
CA GLU A 73 -10.33 -15.76 15.35
C GLU A 73 -11.38 -16.80 15.80
N GLY A 74 -11.83 -17.65 14.90
CA GLY A 74 -12.69 -18.80 15.21
C GLY A 74 -13.44 -19.32 13.98
N THR A 75 -13.52 -20.64 13.90
CA THR A 75 -14.35 -21.36 12.91
C THR A 75 -15.42 -22.19 13.61
N SER A 76 -16.24 -22.90 12.86
CA SER A 76 -17.22 -23.84 13.44
C SER A 76 -16.57 -25.00 14.22
N SER A 77 -15.30 -25.32 13.89
CA SER A 77 -14.56 -26.47 14.45
C SER A 77 -13.45 -26.09 15.43
N LYS A 78 -12.96 -24.83 15.43
CA LYS A 78 -11.79 -24.39 16.20
C LYS A 78 -11.98 -22.98 16.72
N ASP A 79 -11.52 -22.71 17.93
CA ASP A 79 -11.33 -21.37 18.47
C ASP A 79 -10.03 -20.71 18.01
N SER A 80 -9.81 -19.45 18.35
CA SER A 80 -8.63 -18.67 17.93
C SER A 80 -7.32 -19.27 18.45
N GLU A 81 -7.29 -19.79 19.68
CA GLU A 81 -6.13 -20.41 20.28
C GLU A 81 -5.72 -21.68 19.54
N THR A 82 -6.69 -22.57 19.27
CA THR A 82 -6.48 -23.81 18.52
C THR A 82 -5.97 -23.53 17.09
N ILE A 83 -6.53 -22.49 16.42
CA ILE A 83 -6.05 -22.08 15.08
C ILE A 83 -4.59 -21.61 15.17
N ALA A 84 -4.28 -20.72 16.12
CA ALA A 84 -2.93 -20.18 16.29
C ALA A 84 -1.93 -21.30 16.60
N GLU A 85 -2.21 -22.16 17.58
CA GLU A 85 -1.36 -23.31 17.94
C GLU A 85 -1.14 -24.26 16.77
N SER A 86 -2.19 -24.54 15.97
CA SER A 86 -2.09 -25.41 14.80
C SER A 86 -1.14 -24.85 13.73
N ILE A 87 -1.07 -23.54 13.56
CA ILE A 87 -0.14 -22.86 12.63
C ILE A 87 1.28 -22.86 13.21
N ASP A 88 1.40 -22.47 14.48
CA ASP A 88 2.69 -22.36 15.17
C ASP A 88 3.39 -23.72 15.32
N PHE A 89 2.63 -24.81 15.49
CA PHE A 89 3.16 -26.18 15.52
C PHE A 89 4.01 -26.54 14.31
N TYR A 90 3.65 -26.01 13.14
CA TYR A 90 4.42 -26.21 11.89
C TYR A 90 5.51 -25.15 11.65
N GLY A 91 5.72 -24.22 12.62
CA GLY A 91 6.64 -23.09 12.45
C GLY A 91 6.27 -22.18 11.30
N ALA A 92 4.99 -22.11 11.00
CA ALA A 92 4.45 -21.27 9.92
C ALA A 92 3.95 -19.92 10.45
N THR A 93 3.73 -18.98 9.55
CA THR A 93 3.12 -17.69 9.89
C THR A 93 1.93 -17.45 8.99
N LEU A 94 0.76 -17.27 9.59
CA LEU A 94 -0.47 -16.87 8.92
C LEU A 94 -0.80 -15.42 9.30
N LYS A 95 -0.89 -14.53 8.30
CA LYS A 95 -1.24 -13.12 8.50
C LYS A 95 -2.46 -12.78 7.66
N THR A 96 -3.45 -12.13 8.30
CA THR A 96 -4.53 -11.45 7.60
C THR A 96 -4.22 -9.96 7.57
N SER A 97 -4.45 -9.31 6.45
CA SER A 97 -4.26 -7.87 6.30
C SER A 97 -5.20 -7.32 5.26
N THR A 98 -5.55 -6.05 5.37
CA THR A 98 -6.34 -5.35 4.37
C THR A 98 -5.65 -4.06 3.96
N ASN A 99 -5.84 -3.68 2.73
CA ASN A 99 -5.69 -2.30 2.26
C ASN A 99 -7.08 -1.74 1.93
N LEU A 100 -7.15 -0.59 1.28
CA LEU A 100 -8.44 0.02 0.96
C LEU A 100 -9.27 -0.79 -0.04
N ASP A 101 -8.63 -1.57 -0.94
CA ASP A 101 -9.31 -2.29 -2.02
C ASP A 101 -9.49 -3.80 -1.75
N GLN A 102 -8.68 -4.40 -0.87
CA GLN A 102 -8.52 -5.84 -0.83
C GLN A 102 -8.39 -6.39 0.59
N ILE A 103 -8.87 -7.61 0.76
CA ILE A 103 -8.54 -8.51 1.88
C ILE A 103 -7.44 -9.47 1.43
N LYS A 104 -6.47 -9.70 2.29
CA LYS A 104 -5.34 -10.58 2.00
C LYS A 104 -5.05 -11.53 3.15
N ILE A 105 -4.87 -12.81 2.81
CA ILE A 105 -4.35 -13.84 3.70
C ILE A 105 -2.97 -14.24 3.18
N THR A 106 -1.96 -14.19 4.03
CA THR A 106 -0.57 -14.53 3.67
C THR A 106 -0.07 -15.64 4.56
N LEU A 107 0.33 -16.74 3.94
CA LEU A 107 1.01 -17.86 4.57
C LEU A 107 2.49 -17.84 4.23
N TYR A 108 3.34 -17.95 5.24
CA TYR A 108 4.74 -18.36 5.11
C TYR A 108 4.92 -19.71 5.77
N SER A 109 5.44 -20.68 5.04
CA SER A 109 5.63 -22.04 5.55
C SER A 109 6.83 -22.72 4.92
N LEU A 110 7.37 -23.73 5.61
CA LEU A 110 8.24 -24.70 4.97
C LEU A 110 7.43 -25.52 3.97
N LYS A 111 8.02 -25.82 2.82
CA LYS A 111 7.41 -26.59 1.73
C LYS A 111 6.73 -27.87 2.21
N LYS A 112 7.40 -28.64 3.08
CA LYS A 112 6.90 -29.93 3.60
C LYS A 112 5.62 -29.82 4.45
N HIS A 113 5.26 -28.61 4.92
CA HIS A 113 4.11 -28.42 5.82
C HIS A 113 2.92 -27.72 5.14
N VAL A 114 3.04 -27.33 3.87
CA VAL A 114 1.96 -26.63 3.14
C VAL A 114 0.66 -27.47 3.12
N GLY A 115 0.78 -28.79 2.90
CA GLY A 115 -0.36 -29.69 2.85
C GLY A 115 -1.14 -29.86 4.16
N GLN A 116 -0.49 -29.61 5.32
CA GLN A 116 -1.13 -29.65 6.63
C GLN A 116 -1.78 -28.32 7.00
N ILE A 117 -1.26 -27.19 6.47
CA ILE A 117 -1.71 -25.85 6.83
C ILE A 117 -2.83 -25.35 5.93
N LEU A 118 -2.79 -25.66 4.63
CA LEU A 118 -3.84 -25.21 3.71
C LEU A 118 -5.26 -25.64 4.13
N PRO A 119 -5.51 -26.85 4.69
CA PRO A 119 -6.83 -27.20 5.21
C PRO A 119 -7.30 -26.29 6.36
N ILE A 120 -6.38 -25.73 7.19
CA ILE A 120 -6.73 -24.77 8.25
C ILE A 120 -7.17 -23.45 7.61
N ILE A 121 -6.50 -23.02 6.55
CA ILE A 121 -6.90 -21.82 5.80
C ILE A 121 -8.27 -22.04 5.14
N MET A 122 -8.54 -23.23 4.60
CA MET A 122 -9.85 -23.57 4.05
C MET A 122 -10.95 -23.50 5.09
N ASP A 123 -10.71 -24.02 6.29
CA ASP A 123 -11.64 -23.92 7.42
C ASP A 123 -11.97 -22.44 7.75
N ILE A 124 -10.94 -21.55 7.76
CA ILE A 124 -11.13 -20.11 7.91
C ILE A 124 -11.95 -19.49 6.75
N LEU A 125 -11.70 -19.92 5.51
CA LEU A 125 -12.39 -19.40 4.33
C LEU A 125 -13.85 -19.87 4.23
N GLU A 126 -14.19 -21.02 4.78
CA GLU A 126 -15.51 -21.63 4.66
C GLU A 126 -16.37 -21.43 5.91
N GLU A 127 -15.76 -21.47 7.10
CA GLU A 127 -16.45 -21.70 8.36
C GLU A 127 -16.16 -20.63 9.44
N ALA A 128 -15.69 -19.43 9.09
CA ALA A 128 -15.45 -18.37 10.07
C ALA A 128 -16.73 -17.97 10.82
N THR A 129 -16.68 -17.93 12.15
CA THR A 129 -17.84 -17.73 13.02
C THR A 129 -17.94 -16.36 13.66
N PHE A 130 -16.84 -15.59 13.68
CA PHE A 130 -16.77 -14.27 14.32
C PHE A 130 -17.30 -14.28 15.76
N PRO A 131 -16.58 -14.92 16.73
CA PRO A 131 -17.04 -15.02 18.10
C PRO A 131 -17.21 -13.64 18.75
N GLN A 132 -18.30 -13.44 19.51
CA GLN A 132 -18.62 -12.13 20.11
C GLN A 132 -17.51 -11.61 21.00
N ARG A 133 -16.85 -12.46 21.78
CA ARG A 133 -15.71 -12.10 22.63
C ARG A 133 -14.58 -11.45 21.81
N GLU A 134 -14.27 -11.98 20.63
CA GLU A 134 -13.20 -11.49 19.76
C GLU A 134 -13.61 -10.15 19.11
N ILE A 135 -14.89 -9.98 18.77
CA ILE A 135 -15.44 -8.71 18.30
C ILE A 135 -15.29 -7.63 19.37
N ASP A 136 -15.73 -7.92 20.60
CA ASP A 136 -15.65 -6.97 21.72
C ASP A 136 -14.18 -6.58 22.02
N MET A 137 -13.26 -7.52 21.91
CA MET A 137 -11.82 -7.26 22.09
C MET A 137 -11.28 -6.41 20.96
N TYR A 138 -11.61 -6.71 19.71
CA TYR A 138 -11.24 -5.94 18.53
C TYR A 138 -11.73 -4.49 18.63
N GLN A 139 -12.98 -4.26 19.00
CA GLN A 139 -13.57 -2.93 19.16
C GLN A 139 -12.81 -2.12 20.20
N ARG A 140 -12.62 -2.66 21.42
CA ARG A 140 -11.87 -1.97 22.49
C ARG A 140 -10.45 -1.60 22.08
N ASN A 141 -9.70 -2.55 21.52
CA ASN A 141 -8.33 -2.33 21.09
C ASN A 141 -8.25 -1.30 19.95
N SER A 142 -9.19 -1.35 19.00
CA SER A 142 -9.23 -0.43 17.86
C SER A 142 -9.57 0.99 18.30
N ILE A 143 -10.48 1.18 19.25
CA ILE A 143 -10.83 2.48 19.82
C ILE A 143 -9.64 3.05 20.59
N GLN A 144 -8.98 2.23 21.41
CA GLN A 144 -7.80 2.67 22.14
C GLN A 144 -6.66 3.11 21.20
N ASN A 145 -6.39 2.33 20.16
CA ASN A 145 -5.40 2.67 19.14
C ASN A 145 -5.80 3.94 18.38
N LEU A 146 -7.08 4.10 18.03
CA LEU A 146 -7.57 5.31 17.38
C LEU A 146 -7.33 6.56 18.24
N ARG A 147 -7.60 6.50 19.54
CA ARG A 147 -7.33 7.62 20.47
C ARG A 147 -5.86 8.00 20.51
N LEU A 148 -4.96 6.98 20.54
CA LEU A 148 -3.52 7.22 20.48
C LEU A 148 -3.08 7.81 19.14
N ASP A 149 -3.68 7.38 18.05
CA ASP A 149 -3.37 7.91 16.73
C ASP A 149 -3.89 9.35 16.54
N LEU A 150 -5.07 9.65 17.07
CA LEU A 150 -5.65 11.01 17.01
C LEU A 150 -4.95 12.03 17.93
N SER A 151 -4.00 11.61 18.79
CA SER A 151 -3.12 12.54 19.51
C SER A 151 -1.93 13.04 18.65
N LYS A 152 -1.78 12.54 17.41
CA LYS A 152 -0.67 12.88 16.53
C LYS A 152 -1.13 13.77 15.39
N ASN A 153 -0.51 14.93 15.24
CA ASN A 153 -0.86 15.92 14.22
C ASN A 153 -0.74 15.34 12.80
N GLU A 154 0.30 14.53 12.55
CA GLU A 154 0.53 13.89 11.26
C GLU A 154 -0.60 12.92 10.85
N VAL A 155 -1.22 12.25 11.81
CA VAL A 155 -2.36 11.36 11.55
C VAL A 155 -3.61 12.14 11.24
N ILE A 156 -3.90 13.18 12.02
CA ILE A 156 -5.06 14.06 11.78
C ILE A 156 -4.92 14.71 10.40
N ALA A 157 -3.75 15.27 10.09
CA ALA A 157 -3.52 15.94 8.81
C ALA A 157 -3.67 15.00 7.60
N TYR A 158 -3.22 13.74 7.72
CA TYR A 158 -3.43 12.73 6.68
C TYR A 158 -4.91 12.42 6.48
N ARG A 159 -5.66 12.26 7.57
CA ARG A 159 -7.11 11.95 7.55
C ARG A 159 -7.90 13.08 6.89
N GLU A 160 -7.62 14.31 7.28
CA GLU A 160 -8.26 15.50 6.72
C GLU A 160 -7.94 15.67 5.23
N LEU A 161 -6.68 15.44 4.84
CA LEU A 161 -6.28 15.49 3.43
C LEU A 161 -7.03 14.47 2.58
N THR A 162 -7.08 13.21 3.01
CA THR A 162 -7.75 12.15 2.23
C THR A 162 -9.25 12.34 2.18
N GLU A 163 -9.87 12.84 3.25
CA GLU A 163 -11.29 13.20 3.28
C GLU A 163 -11.59 14.39 2.35
N ALA A 164 -10.74 15.42 2.35
CA ALA A 164 -10.87 16.55 1.45
C ALA A 164 -10.71 16.17 -0.03
N ILE A 165 -9.80 15.24 -0.34
CA ILE A 165 -9.55 14.77 -1.72
C ILE A 165 -10.68 13.89 -2.25
N PHE A 166 -11.23 12.99 -1.45
CA PHE A 166 -12.16 11.97 -1.92
C PHE A 166 -13.61 12.18 -1.44
N GLY A 167 -13.81 12.87 -0.33
CA GLY A 167 -15.11 13.01 0.32
C GLY A 167 -15.33 12.03 1.48
N CYS A 168 -16.07 12.45 2.50
CA CYS A 168 -16.32 11.68 3.73
C CYS A 168 -17.14 10.39 3.52
N ASP A 169 -17.83 10.25 2.40
CA ASP A 169 -18.59 9.04 2.04
C ASP A 169 -17.87 8.15 1.02
N HIS A 170 -16.78 8.64 0.45
CA HIS A 170 -15.99 7.86 -0.49
C HIS A 170 -15.17 6.78 0.24
N PRO A 171 -15.03 5.54 -0.32
CA PRO A 171 -14.22 4.48 0.28
C PRO A 171 -12.79 4.89 0.64
N TYR A 172 -12.18 5.78 -0.13
CA TYR A 172 -10.81 6.26 0.11
C TYR A 172 -10.73 7.52 0.96
N GLY A 173 -11.86 8.18 1.24
CA GLY A 173 -11.92 9.42 2.02
C GLY A 173 -12.47 9.25 3.43
N TYR A 174 -13.37 8.30 3.68
CA TYR A 174 -13.96 8.17 5.00
C TYR A 174 -12.92 7.77 6.07
N ASN A 175 -13.06 8.37 7.23
CA ASN A 175 -12.21 8.13 8.38
C ASN A 175 -12.88 7.24 9.44
N SER A 176 -12.07 6.41 10.12
CA SER A 176 -12.54 5.62 11.27
C SER A 176 -12.92 6.53 12.43
N THR A 177 -13.99 6.20 13.15
CA THR A 177 -14.43 6.87 14.38
C THR A 177 -14.71 5.84 15.46
N GLU A 178 -14.76 6.25 16.72
CA GLU A 178 -15.16 5.36 17.83
C GLU A 178 -16.55 4.77 17.57
N ALA A 179 -17.50 5.59 17.14
CA ALA A 179 -18.86 5.16 16.84
C ALA A 179 -18.91 4.12 15.70
N LEU A 180 -18.05 4.22 14.70
CA LEU A 180 -17.96 3.22 13.64
C LEU A 180 -17.42 1.89 14.16
N TYR A 181 -16.45 1.90 15.10
CA TYR A 181 -15.96 0.68 15.72
C TYR A 181 -17.01 0.05 16.66
N ASP A 182 -17.63 0.85 17.53
CA ASP A 182 -18.69 0.37 18.45
C ASP A 182 -19.92 -0.19 17.69
N GLY A 183 -20.19 0.38 16.53
CA GLY A 183 -21.32 -0.03 15.70
C GLY A 183 -21.12 -1.35 14.94
N ILE A 184 -19.94 -1.99 14.97
CA ILE A 184 -19.70 -3.24 14.24
C ILE A 184 -20.44 -4.40 14.94
N GLU A 185 -21.31 -5.06 14.20
CA GLU A 185 -22.08 -6.21 14.68
C GLU A 185 -21.62 -7.50 13.99
N ARG A 186 -21.78 -8.63 14.66
CA ARG A 186 -21.46 -9.95 14.09
C ARG A 186 -22.19 -10.21 12.76
N ALA A 187 -23.45 -9.75 12.64
CA ALA A 187 -24.23 -9.88 11.42
C ALA A 187 -23.58 -9.16 10.23
N ASP A 188 -23.02 -7.96 10.44
CA ASP A 188 -22.33 -7.21 9.41
C ASP A 188 -21.08 -7.94 8.90
N LEU A 189 -20.30 -8.53 9.83
CA LEU A 189 -19.11 -9.30 9.50
C LEU A 189 -19.43 -10.54 8.69
N LEU A 190 -20.44 -11.31 9.14
CA LEU A 190 -20.93 -12.49 8.42
C LEU A 190 -21.44 -12.12 7.02
N GLN A 191 -22.19 -11.02 6.91
CA GLN A 191 -22.68 -10.54 5.62
C GLN A 191 -21.52 -10.20 4.68
N HIS A 192 -20.55 -9.40 5.13
CA HIS A 192 -19.41 -9.02 4.31
C HIS A 192 -18.58 -10.24 3.90
N TYR A 193 -18.29 -11.14 4.84
CA TYR A 193 -17.56 -12.38 4.59
C TYR A 193 -18.26 -13.26 3.56
N GLN A 194 -19.56 -13.48 3.69
CA GLN A 194 -20.33 -14.33 2.79
C GLN A 194 -20.53 -13.72 1.39
N GLN A 195 -20.64 -12.39 1.31
CA GLN A 195 -20.93 -11.71 0.05
C GLN A 195 -19.69 -11.29 -0.73
N ASN A 196 -18.54 -11.10 -0.04
CA ASN A 196 -17.36 -10.49 -0.64
C ASN A 196 -16.09 -11.36 -0.56
N VAL A 197 -16.08 -12.48 0.16
CA VAL A 197 -14.95 -13.41 0.21
C VAL A 197 -15.34 -14.71 -0.49
N GLY A 198 -14.99 -14.86 -1.75
CA GLY A 198 -15.39 -16.01 -2.56
C GLY A 198 -14.33 -16.38 -3.61
N HIS A 199 -14.54 -17.55 -4.26
CA HIS A 199 -13.59 -18.03 -5.26
C HIS A 199 -13.55 -17.13 -6.51
N SER A 200 -14.67 -16.50 -6.87
CA SER A 200 -14.77 -15.70 -8.10
C SER A 200 -14.07 -14.33 -8.03
N ASN A 201 -13.69 -13.84 -6.82
CA ASN A 201 -12.86 -12.65 -6.67
C ASN A 201 -11.52 -12.93 -5.96
N LEU A 202 -11.13 -14.19 -5.90
CA LEU A 202 -9.86 -14.63 -5.36
C LEU A 202 -8.79 -14.67 -6.47
N THR A 203 -7.63 -14.15 -6.17
CA THR A 203 -6.40 -14.38 -6.92
C THR A 203 -5.35 -14.94 -5.97
N VAL A 204 -4.65 -15.99 -6.38
CA VAL A 204 -3.58 -16.61 -5.59
C VAL A 204 -2.22 -16.21 -6.15
N PHE A 205 -1.33 -15.80 -5.25
CA PHE A 205 0.07 -15.51 -5.58
C PHE A 205 0.97 -16.41 -4.77
N THR A 206 1.96 -17.02 -5.43
CA THR A 206 2.88 -17.92 -4.77
C THR A 206 4.32 -17.53 -5.08
N GLY A 207 5.21 -17.73 -4.11
CA GLY A 207 6.63 -17.47 -4.28
C GLY A 207 7.48 -18.42 -3.44
N GLY A 208 8.61 -18.86 -3.98
CA GLY A 208 9.53 -19.78 -3.29
C GLY A 208 9.81 -21.04 -4.08
N LYS A 209 10.24 -22.11 -3.40
CA LYS A 209 10.61 -23.38 -4.06
C LYS A 209 9.37 -24.24 -4.35
N ILE A 210 8.71 -23.96 -5.45
CA ILE A 210 7.45 -24.58 -5.86
C ILE A 210 7.74 -25.66 -6.93
N ASP A 211 7.11 -26.80 -6.79
CA ASP A 211 7.11 -27.89 -7.77
C ASP A 211 5.70 -28.44 -7.96
N ASP A 212 5.57 -29.46 -8.82
CA ASP A 212 4.27 -30.07 -9.15
C ASP A 212 3.55 -30.65 -7.93
N SER A 213 4.30 -31.09 -6.90
CA SER A 213 3.69 -31.59 -5.66
C SER A 213 2.96 -30.48 -4.90
N ILE A 214 3.55 -29.29 -4.86
CA ILE A 214 2.93 -28.12 -4.23
C ILE A 214 1.76 -27.58 -5.06
N ARG A 215 1.91 -27.50 -6.39
CA ARG A 215 0.80 -27.11 -7.28
C ARG A 215 -0.40 -28.04 -7.11
N LYS A 216 -0.13 -29.34 -7.01
CA LYS A 216 -1.18 -30.34 -6.75
C LYS A 216 -1.87 -30.10 -5.41
N VAL A 217 -1.13 -29.90 -4.32
CA VAL A 217 -1.68 -29.63 -2.98
C VAL A 217 -2.53 -28.34 -2.98
N ILE A 218 -2.03 -27.28 -3.62
CA ILE A 218 -2.78 -26.01 -3.75
C ILE A 218 -4.10 -26.25 -4.51
N ASN A 219 -4.07 -26.99 -5.63
CA ASN A 219 -5.28 -27.26 -6.40
C ASN A 219 -6.25 -28.19 -5.66
N GLU A 220 -5.76 -29.24 -5.02
CA GLU A 220 -6.59 -30.18 -4.26
C GLU A 220 -7.26 -29.55 -3.03
N THR A 221 -6.69 -28.42 -2.52
CA THR A 221 -7.24 -27.68 -1.37
C THR A 221 -8.00 -26.45 -1.84
N LEU A 222 -7.30 -25.40 -2.29
CA LEU A 222 -7.93 -24.13 -2.68
C LEU A 222 -8.83 -24.27 -3.91
N GLY A 223 -8.54 -25.22 -4.82
CA GLY A 223 -9.37 -25.54 -5.97
C GLY A 223 -10.73 -26.13 -5.60
N GLN A 224 -10.96 -26.52 -4.35
CA GLN A 224 -12.27 -26.95 -3.84
C GLN A 224 -13.13 -25.81 -3.29
N PHE A 225 -12.55 -24.65 -3.04
CA PHE A 225 -13.30 -23.50 -2.54
C PHE A 225 -14.36 -23.07 -3.56
N ARG A 226 -15.65 -23.11 -3.16
CA ARG A 226 -16.83 -22.87 -4.00
C ARG A 226 -17.83 -21.93 -3.34
N ARG A 227 -17.45 -20.66 -3.17
CA ARG A 227 -18.38 -19.63 -2.72
C ARG A 227 -18.53 -18.57 -3.78
N ASP A 228 -19.73 -18.42 -4.34
CA ASP A 228 -20.08 -17.32 -5.22
C ASP A 228 -20.28 -16.04 -4.43
N ILE A 229 -19.80 -14.93 -4.98
CA ILE A 229 -19.96 -13.62 -4.37
C ILE A 229 -21.20 -12.89 -4.91
N LYS A 230 -21.71 -11.96 -4.10
CA LYS A 230 -22.80 -11.04 -4.46
C LYS A 230 -22.34 -9.59 -4.27
N GLN A 231 -21.17 -9.32 -4.81
CA GLN A 231 -20.48 -8.04 -4.67
C GLN A 231 -21.26 -6.91 -5.36
N LYS A 232 -21.29 -5.75 -4.70
CA LYS A 232 -21.74 -4.51 -5.30
C LYS A 232 -20.67 -3.45 -5.07
N LEU A 233 -20.16 -2.89 -6.18
CA LEU A 233 -19.24 -1.77 -6.10
C LEU A 233 -19.95 -0.51 -5.64
N LEU A 234 -19.45 0.12 -4.58
CA LEU A 234 -19.97 1.35 -4.00
C LEU A 234 -18.86 2.39 -4.00
N ILE A 235 -18.93 3.35 -4.90
CA ILE A 235 -17.99 4.49 -4.98
C ILE A 235 -18.82 5.79 -4.99
N PRO A 236 -19.53 6.09 -3.89
CA PRO A 236 -20.14 7.39 -3.69
C PRO A 236 -19.10 8.38 -3.16
N GLY A 237 -19.45 9.61 -3.14
CA GLY A 237 -18.69 10.66 -2.48
C GLY A 237 -18.24 11.74 -3.43
N GLU A 238 -18.36 12.95 -2.96
CA GLU A 238 -17.90 14.14 -3.64
C GLU A 238 -16.69 14.69 -2.90
N PRO A 239 -15.67 15.17 -3.61
CA PRO A 239 -14.52 15.83 -2.96
C PRO A 239 -14.96 17.10 -2.27
N SER A 240 -14.19 17.52 -1.27
CA SER A 240 -14.38 18.84 -0.64
C SER A 240 -14.11 19.95 -1.64
N SER A 241 -14.89 21.01 -1.57
CA SER A 241 -14.58 22.27 -2.28
C SER A 241 -13.56 23.14 -1.53
N GLN A 242 -13.21 22.78 -0.31
CA GLN A 242 -12.32 23.53 0.54
C GLN A 242 -10.87 23.23 0.21
N MET A 243 -10.13 24.25 -0.24
CA MET A 243 -8.73 24.13 -0.67
C MET A 243 -7.74 24.34 0.48
N ARG A 244 -8.17 24.88 1.62
CA ARG A 244 -7.31 25.11 2.77
C ARG A 244 -8.03 24.78 4.07
N LEU A 245 -7.39 23.90 4.88
CA LEU A 245 -7.87 23.49 6.19
C LEU A 245 -6.79 23.81 7.24
N GLN A 246 -7.17 24.51 8.30
CA GLN A 246 -6.34 24.76 9.48
C GLN A 246 -7.08 24.23 10.69
N LEU A 247 -6.44 23.30 11.41
CA LEU A 247 -7.03 22.67 12.59
C LEU A 247 -6.09 22.88 13.79
N PRO A 248 -6.60 23.42 14.90
CA PRO A 248 -5.85 23.50 16.13
C PRO A 248 -5.61 22.11 16.71
N SER A 249 -4.50 21.93 17.41
CA SER A 249 -4.17 20.71 18.13
C SER A 249 -3.57 21.02 19.48
N ASP A 250 -3.86 20.16 20.46
CA ASP A 250 -3.26 20.23 21.79
C ASP A 250 -1.76 19.84 21.78
N ASN A 251 -1.30 19.21 20.70
CA ASN A 251 0.12 18.89 20.49
C ASN A 251 0.85 20.09 19.88
N ASN A 252 1.45 20.92 20.73
CA ASN A 252 2.01 22.21 20.38
C ASN A 252 3.50 22.20 19.98
N TYR A 253 4.12 21.03 19.77
CA TYR A 253 5.55 20.98 19.45
C TYR A 253 5.84 21.16 17.95
N GLN A 254 4.98 20.61 17.11
CA GLN A 254 5.13 20.63 15.65
C GLN A 254 3.78 20.78 14.96
N THR A 255 3.80 21.45 13.82
CA THR A 255 2.65 21.51 12.91
C THR A 255 2.85 20.52 11.77
N ALA A 256 1.86 19.68 11.53
CA ALA A 256 1.80 18.82 10.37
C ALA A 256 1.23 19.58 9.16
N ILE A 257 2.01 19.63 8.08
CA ILE A 257 1.64 20.26 6.81
C ILE A 257 1.44 19.15 5.79
N ARG A 258 0.30 19.17 5.09
CA ARG A 258 0.00 18.27 3.99
C ARG A 258 -0.48 19.05 2.78
N PHE A 259 0.05 18.73 1.62
CA PHE A 259 -0.50 19.17 0.34
C PHE A 259 -0.95 17.96 -0.44
N GLY A 260 -1.99 18.07 -1.24
CA GLY A 260 -2.39 16.97 -2.09
C GLY A 260 -3.53 17.29 -3.04
N ARG A 261 -3.73 16.38 -3.98
CA ARG A 261 -4.83 16.41 -4.93
C ARG A 261 -5.18 15.02 -5.43
N LYS A 262 -6.40 14.83 -5.86
CA LYS A 262 -6.83 13.61 -6.54
C LYS A 262 -6.00 13.38 -7.81
N LEU A 263 -5.57 12.15 -8.02
CA LEU A 263 -4.92 11.66 -9.23
C LEU A 263 -5.59 10.36 -9.71
N PHE A 264 -5.07 9.89 -10.80
CA PHE A 264 -5.34 8.61 -11.43
C PHE A 264 -4.60 7.45 -10.73
N ASN A 265 -4.91 6.23 -11.13
CA ASN A 265 -4.16 5.05 -10.73
C ASN A 265 -2.95 4.78 -11.65
N ARG A 266 -2.18 3.74 -11.34
CA ARG A 266 -0.94 3.36 -12.06
C ARG A 266 -1.11 3.00 -13.54
N ASN A 267 -2.33 2.76 -14.02
CA ASN A 267 -2.60 2.41 -15.41
C ASN A 267 -2.77 3.65 -16.32
N HIS A 268 -2.68 4.87 -15.75
CA HIS A 268 -2.73 6.11 -16.52
C HIS A 268 -1.40 6.39 -17.21
N GLU A 269 -1.45 6.98 -18.42
CA GLU A 269 -0.27 7.28 -19.23
C GLU A 269 0.78 8.18 -18.54
N ASP A 270 0.35 9.11 -17.70
CA ASP A 270 1.22 10.04 -16.96
C ASP A 270 1.76 9.46 -15.63
N TYR A 271 1.35 8.24 -15.24
CA TYR A 271 1.74 7.68 -13.95
C TYR A 271 3.26 7.58 -13.78
N HIS A 272 3.98 7.12 -14.82
CA HIS A 272 5.42 6.97 -14.75
C HIS A 272 6.14 8.33 -14.64
N ALA A 273 5.62 9.37 -15.30
CA ALA A 273 6.15 10.72 -15.19
C ALA A 273 5.91 11.29 -13.78
N MET A 274 4.71 11.11 -13.23
CA MET A 274 4.40 11.50 -11.85
C MET A 274 5.24 10.75 -10.83
N TYR A 275 5.44 9.44 -11.01
CA TYR A 275 6.32 8.65 -10.13
C TYR A 275 7.76 9.17 -10.13
N PHE A 276 8.27 9.55 -11.29
CA PHE A 276 9.61 10.16 -11.42
C PHE A 276 9.64 11.55 -10.77
N LEU A 277 8.66 12.41 -11.02
CA LEU A 277 8.56 13.76 -10.46
C LEU A 277 8.50 13.76 -8.94
N VAL A 278 7.67 12.91 -8.33
CA VAL A 278 7.60 12.85 -6.87
C VAL A 278 8.88 12.31 -6.26
N THR A 279 9.64 11.49 -7.00
CA THR A 279 10.97 11.05 -6.56
C THR A 279 11.94 12.23 -6.52
N ILE A 280 12.00 13.07 -7.56
CA ILE A 280 12.80 14.31 -7.57
C ILE A 280 12.37 15.21 -6.41
N LEU A 281 11.08 15.44 -6.25
CA LEU A 281 10.53 16.39 -5.29
C LEU A 281 10.81 16.00 -3.84
N GLY A 282 10.48 14.74 -3.45
CA GLY A 282 10.53 14.30 -2.05
C GLY A 282 10.65 12.80 -1.85
N GLY A 283 10.95 12.01 -2.89
CA GLY A 283 10.88 10.55 -2.84
C GLY A 283 12.13 9.85 -2.31
N TYR A 284 13.21 10.58 -1.99
CA TYR A 284 14.43 10.02 -1.43
C TYR A 284 15.20 11.06 -0.61
N PHE A 285 16.24 10.63 0.08
CA PHE A 285 16.98 11.50 1.01
C PHE A 285 17.65 12.73 0.33
N GLY A 286 18.17 12.60 -0.88
CA GLY A 286 18.76 13.69 -1.67
C GLY A 286 17.74 14.43 -2.56
N SER A 287 16.44 14.31 -2.32
CA SER A 287 15.39 15.00 -3.06
C SER A 287 15.35 16.50 -2.73
N ARG A 288 14.73 17.30 -3.59
CA ARG A 288 14.69 18.76 -3.47
C ARG A 288 14.15 19.23 -2.12
N LEU A 289 12.99 18.72 -1.70
CA LEU A 289 12.38 19.10 -0.41
C LEU A 289 13.27 18.68 0.78
N MET A 290 13.91 17.51 0.72
CA MET A 290 14.81 17.06 1.79
C MET A 290 16.05 17.95 1.87
N SER A 291 16.67 18.26 0.76
CA SER A 291 17.83 19.17 0.71
C SER A 291 17.47 20.57 1.19
N ASN A 292 16.36 21.14 0.70
CA ASN A 292 15.93 22.50 1.05
C ASN A 292 15.47 22.60 2.52
N LEU A 293 14.43 21.85 2.92
CA LEU A 293 13.80 22.05 4.24
C LEU A 293 14.57 21.41 5.38
N ARG A 294 15.21 20.27 5.15
CA ARG A 294 15.92 19.54 6.18
C ARG A 294 17.41 19.91 6.26
N GLU A 295 18.16 19.80 5.14
CA GLU A 295 19.61 19.97 5.18
C GLU A 295 20.01 21.45 5.25
N ASP A 296 19.45 22.28 4.38
CA ASP A 296 19.85 23.69 4.28
C ASP A 296 19.21 24.53 5.39
N LYS A 297 17.93 24.36 5.69
CA LYS A 297 17.17 25.22 6.59
C LYS A 297 16.91 24.63 7.96
N GLY A 298 16.93 23.30 8.11
CA GLY A 298 16.70 22.63 9.39
C GLY A 298 15.27 22.79 9.94
N TYR A 299 14.28 23.07 9.09
CA TYR A 299 12.89 23.31 9.50
C TYR A 299 12.15 22.01 9.90
N THR A 300 12.58 20.88 9.38
CA THR A 300 11.97 19.58 9.62
C THR A 300 13.00 18.48 9.74
N TYR A 301 12.65 17.40 10.43
CA TYR A 301 13.42 16.17 10.40
C TYR A 301 13.08 15.30 9.18
N ASN A 302 11.83 15.37 8.70
CA ASN A 302 11.36 14.56 7.58
C ASN A 302 10.34 15.32 6.74
N VAL A 303 10.57 15.32 5.42
CA VAL A 303 9.64 15.80 4.41
C VAL A 303 9.68 14.84 3.23
N TYR A 304 8.53 14.51 2.69
CA TYR A 304 8.46 13.61 1.54
C TYR A 304 7.28 13.96 0.62
N ALA A 305 7.39 13.53 -0.62
CA ALA A 305 6.34 13.59 -1.62
C ALA A 305 6.10 12.20 -2.21
N GLY A 306 4.86 11.91 -2.56
CA GLY A 306 4.49 10.61 -3.09
C GLY A 306 3.20 10.61 -3.89
N VAL A 307 2.95 9.49 -4.54
CA VAL A 307 1.68 9.13 -5.17
C VAL A 307 1.21 7.82 -4.57
N ASP A 308 0.05 7.84 -3.93
CA ASP A 308 -0.65 6.63 -3.55
C ASP A 308 -1.65 6.27 -4.65
N ASP A 309 -1.58 5.04 -5.13
CA ASP A 309 -2.45 4.51 -6.15
C ASP A 309 -3.34 3.38 -5.61
N TYR A 310 -4.62 3.43 -5.93
CA TYR A 310 -5.66 2.46 -5.61
C TYR A 310 -6.26 1.89 -6.89
N VAL A 311 -7.11 0.88 -6.79
CA VAL A 311 -7.78 0.29 -7.97
C VAL A 311 -8.62 1.32 -8.71
N HIS A 312 -9.34 2.17 -7.99
CA HIS A 312 -10.30 3.13 -8.55
C HIS A 312 -9.82 4.59 -8.54
N GLY A 313 -8.51 4.83 -8.41
CA GLY A 313 -7.95 6.17 -8.44
C GLY A 313 -6.64 6.27 -7.66
N GLY A 314 -6.26 7.47 -7.30
CA GLY A 314 -5.06 7.75 -6.54
C GLY A 314 -5.00 9.20 -6.09
N TYR A 315 -3.94 9.58 -5.42
CA TYR A 315 -3.68 10.96 -5.07
C TYR A 315 -2.18 11.24 -4.95
N PHE A 316 -1.82 12.48 -5.25
CA PHE A 316 -0.50 13.05 -4.97
C PHE A 316 -0.52 13.70 -3.60
N TYR A 317 0.57 13.62 -2.89
CA TYR A 317 0.73 14.30 -1.62
C TYR A 317 2.17 14.74 -1.33
N ILE A 318 2.29 15.81 -0.53
CA ILE A 318 3.50 16.22 0.17
C ILE A 318 3.19 16.18 1.65
N SER A 319 4.13 15.70 2.45
CA SER A 319 4.03 15.58 3.90
C SER A 319 5.26 16.17 4.57
N ALA A 320 5.08 17.10 5.49
CA ALA A 320 6.14 17.66 6.33
C ALA A 320 5.61 17.90 7.74
N ASP A 321 6.43 17.63 8.75
CA ASP A 321 6.14 17.96 10.15
C ASP A 321 7.24 18.91 10.63
N VAL A 322 6.86 20.16 10.89
CA VAL A 322 7.80 21.29 11.08
C VAL A 322 7.63 21.95 12.42
N GLY A 323 8.68 22.62 12.94
CA GLY A 323 8.55 23.50 14.10
C GLY A 323 7.54 24.61 13.83
N ASN A 324 6.75 24.97 14.84
CA ASN A 324 5.65 25.94 14.68
C ASN A 324 6.13 27.29 14.12
N GLU A 325 7.32 27.73 14.51
CA GLU A 325 7.96 28.98 14.03
C GLU A 325 8.36 28.91 12.55
N HIS A 326 8.40 27.73 11.95
CA HIS A 326 8.84 27.52 10.57
C HIS A 326 7.71 27.22 9.57
N VAL A 327 6.46 27.14 10.04
CA VAL A 327 5.29 26.76 9.21
C VAL A 327 5.16 27.61 7.95
N ALA A 328 5.08 28.93 8.10
CA ALA A 328 4.89 29.84 6.97
C ALA A 328 6.06 29.76 5.96
N ASN A 329 7.30 29.68 6.47
CA ASN A 329 8.47 29.55 5.63
C ASN A 329 8.49 28.21 4.91
N SER A 330 8.17 27.10 5.58
CA SER A 330 8.12 25.76 4.99
C SER A 330 7.08 25.67 3.87
N ILE A 331 5.90 26.24 4.06
CA ILE A 331 4.86 26.32 3.03
C ILE A 331 5.36 27.09 1.81
N LYS A 332 6.01 28.25 2.04
CA LYS A 332 6.60 29.05 0.96
C LYS A 332 7.65 28.26 0.17
N GLU A 333 8.56 27.56 0.86
CA GLU A 333 9.59 26.76 0.21
C GLU A 333 9.00 25.58 -0.58
N ILE A 334 8.02 24.85 0.00
CA ILE A 334 7.32 23.77 -0.71
C ILE A 334 6.71 24.30 -2.02
N LYS A 335 5.99 25.43 -1.95
CA LYS A 335 5.38 26.05 -3.14
C LYS A 335 6.44 26.52 -4.14
N SER A 336 7.57 27.03 -3.67
CA SER A 336 8.68 27.44 -4.53
C SER A 336 9.28 26.27 -5.32
N GLU A 337 9.49 25.10 -4.67
CA GLU A 337 9.98 23.90 -5.34
C GLU A 337 9.00 23.36 -6.41
N LEU A 338 7.70 23.44 -6.12
CA LEU A 338 6.68 23.06 -7.10
C LEU A 338 6.70 23.97 -8.33
N VAL A 339 6.78 25.30 -8.10
CA VAL A 339 6.87 26.30 -9.19
C VAL A 339 8.15 26.11 -9.99
N ASP A 340 9.27 25.86 -9.34
CA ASP A 340 10.56 25.66 -10.02
C ASP A 340 10.49 24.43 -10.97
N LEU A 341 9.87 23.32 -10.55
CA LEU A 341 9.66 22.15 -11.41
C LEU A 341 8.75 22.43 -12.62
N MET A 342 7.84 23.41 -12.52
CA MET A 342 6.98 23.82 -13.63
C MET A 342 7.68 24.79 -14.61
N GLU A 343 8.46 25.70 -14.09
CA GLU A 343 9.08 26.78 -14.87
C GLU A 343 10.41 26.36 -15.48
N ASN A 344 11.22 25.61 -14.73
CA ASN A 344 12.59 25.25 -15.10
C ASN A 344 12.70 23.74 -15.43
N PRO A 345 13.42 23.37 -16.50
CA PRO A 345 13.69 21.97 -16.78
C PRO A 345 14.65 21.38 -15.73
N VAL A 346 14.41 20.14 -15.34
CA VAL A 346 15.30 19.39 -14.43
C VAL A 346 16.69 19.25 -15.03
N GLU A 347 17.74 19.46 -14.22
CA GLU A 347 19.14 19.36 -14.66
C GLU A 347 19.51 17.91 -15.02
N GLU A 348 20.48 17.74 -15.96
CA GLU A 348 20.87 16.41 -16.45
C GLU A 348 21.52 15.54 -15.36
N GLU A 349 22.24 16.17 -14.47
CA GLU A 349 22.89 15.50 -13.34
C GLU A 349 21.84 14.94 -12.37
N GLU A 350 20.81 15.74 -12.04
CA GLU A 350 19.68 15.33 -11.20
C GLU A 350 18.86 14.21 -11.86
N MET A 351 18.59 14.33 -13.17
CA MET A 351 17.95 13.27 -13.95
C MET A 351 18.69 11.95 -13.87
N THR A 352 20.01 12.00 -14.05
CA THR A 352 20.86 10.80 -14.01
C THR A 352 20.88 10.18 -12.61
N LEU A 353 20.96 10.99 -11.57
CA LEU A 353 20.94 10.54 -10.18
C LEU A 353 19.63 9.84 -9.85
N VAL A 354 18.49 10.44 -10.21
CA VAL A 354 17.16 9.87 -9.93
C VAL A 354 16.93 8.58 -10.75
N LYS A 355 17.35 8.54 -12.02
CA LYS A 355 17.32 7.29 -12.80
C LYS A 355 18.08 6.16 -12.09
N ASN A 356 19.31 6.42 -11.65
CA ASN A 356 20.13 5.42 -10.95
C ASN A 356 19.49 4.99 -9.63
N TYR A 357 18.92 5.93 -8.87
CA TYR A 357 18.20 5.63 -7.64
C TYR A 357 16.98 4.70 -7.89
N LEU A 358 16.13 5.03 -8.85
CA LEU A 358 14.97 4.22 -9.21
C LEU A 358 15.38 2.84 -9.73
N MET A 359 16.41 2.77 -10.56
CA MET A 359 16.95 1.48 -11.05
C MET A 359 17.47 0.60 -9.91
N GLY A 360 18.14 1.20 -8.91
CA GLY A 360 18.57 0.51 -7.70
C GLY A 360 17.39 -0.03 -6.88
N ASN A 361 16.32 0.76 -6.75
CA ASN A 361 15.10 0.33 -6.07
C ASN A 361 14.42 -0.85 -6.77
N PHE A 362 14.35 -0.85 -8.11
CA PHE A 362 13.80 -1.98 -8.86
C PHE A 362 14.60 -3.27 -8.61
N LEU A 363 15.92 -3.21 -8.52
CA LEU A 363 16.74 -4.37 -8.17
C LEU A 363 16.41 -4.90 -6.77
N ASN A 364 16.33 -4.00 -5.78
CA ASN A 364 15.99 -4.38 -4.40
C ASN A 364 14.59 -5.01 -4.30
N MET A 365 13.61 -4.45 -5.02
CA MET A 365 12.24 -4.99 -5.05
C MET A 365 12.18 -6.39 -5.67
N LEU A 366 13.12 -6.76 -6.53
CA LEU A 366 13.16 -8.03 -7.24
C LEU A 366 14.15 -9.04 -6.63
N ASP A 367 14.66 -8.77 -5.43
CA ASP A 367 15.60 -9.67 -4.75
C ASP A 367 14.87 -10.89 -4.17
N GLY A 368 15.01 -12.00 -4.88
CA GLY A 368 14.48 -13.32 -4.53
C GLY A 368 12.97 -13.50 -4.80
N PRO A 369 12.52 -14.78 -4.85
CA PRO A 369 11.19 -15.15 -5.34
C PRO A 369 10.05 -14.63 -4.47
N LEU A 370 10.26 -14.43 -3.17
CA LEU A 370 9.24 -13.94 -2.25
C LEU A 370 8.93 -12.45 -2.50
N ASN A 371 9.97 -11.64 -2.74
CA ASN A 371 9.81 -10.22 -3.08
C ASN A 371 9.26 -10.06 -4.51
N GLN A 372 9.77 -10.85 -5.46
CA GLN A 372 9.24 -10.87 -6.83
C GLN A 372 7.74 -11.19 -6.86
N SER A 373 7.30 -12.21 -6.12
CA SER A 373 5.87 -12.53 -5.97
C SER A 373 5.07 -11.35 -5.41
N GLN A 374 5.63 -10.60 -4.45
CA GLN A 374 4.98 -9.42 -3.89
C GLN A 374 4.83 -8.29 -4.91
N VAL A 375 5.83 -8.09 -5.77
CA VAL A 375 5.77 -7.10 -6.86
C VAL A 375 4.68 -7.49 -7.85
N ILE A 376 4.66 -8.74 -8.33
CA ILE A 376 3.63 -9.24 -9.25
C ILE A 376 2.25 -9.12 -8.63
N ARG A 377 2.08 -9.50 -7.36
CA ARG A 377 0.82 -9.28 -6.64
C ARG A 377 0.41 -7.81 -6.64
N SER A 378 1.34 -6.90 -6.34
CA SER A 378 1.04 -5.46 -6.33
C SER A 378 0.58 -4.92 -7.67
N LEU A 379 1.08 -5.46 -8.78
CA LEU A 379 0.66 -5.08 -10.13
C LEU A 379 -0.72 -5.64 -10.46
N ILE A 380 -0.86 -6.95 -10.37
CA ILE A 380 -2.09 -7.67 -10.76
C ILE A 380 -3.28 -7.23 -9.91
N SER A 381 -3.10 -7.13 -8.60
CA SER A 381 -4.18 -6.72 -7.67
C SER A 381 -4.65 -5.28 -7.86
N LYS A 382 -3.96 -4.47 -8.65
CA LYS A 382 -4.37 -3.10 -9.02
C LYS A 382 -4.78 -2.99 -10.50
N GLY A 383 -5.08 -4.13 -11.13
CA GLY A 383 -5.54 -4.18 -12.52
C GLY A 383 -4.46 -3.92 -13.56
N SER A 384 -3.18 -4.04 -13.20
CA SER A 384 -2.06 -3.95 -14.16
C SER A 384 -1.69 -5.33 -14.68
N GLU A 385 -1.02 -5.38 -15.81
CA GLU A 385 -0.50 -6.61 -16.39
C GLU A 385 0.87 -6.99 -15.81
N VAL A 386 1.27 -8.25 -15.96
CA VAL A 386 2.61 -8.73 -15.56
C VAL A 386 3.73 -7.91 -16.21
N ASN A 387 3.54 -7.51 -17.48
CA ASN A 387 4.51 -6.74 -18.24
C ASN A 387 4.60 -5.25 -17.84
N SER A 388 3.70 -4.75 -17.00
CA SER A 388 3.68 -3.34 -16.58
C SER A 388 4.97 -2.93 -15.87
N LEU A 389 5.65 -3.86 -15.17
CA LEU A 389 6.95 -3.58 -14.57
C LEU A 389 8.03 -3.31 -15.61
N ALA A 390 8.05 -4.10 -16.69
CA ALA A 390 8.99 -3.85 -17.80
C ALA A 390 8.76 -2.47 -18.42
N ALA A 391 7.51 -2.12 -18.68
CA ALA A 391 7.12 -0.82 -19.23
C ALA A 391 7.53 0.33 -18.29
N MET A 392 7.36 0.17 -16.99
CA MET A 392 7.78 1.16 -15.98
C MET A 392 9.30 1.35 -15.96
N ILE A 393 10.09 0.27 -15.96
CA ILE A 393 11.55 0.33 -16.00
C ILE A 393 12.04 1.02 -17.26
N GLU A 394 11.46 0.68 -18.41
CA GLU A 394 11.83 1.29 -19.68
C GLU A 394 11.44 2.76 -19.73
N SER A 395 10.25 3.11 -19.25
CA SER A 395 9.81 4.51 -19.13
C SER A 395 10.74 5.34 -18.24
N VAL A 396 11.23 4.80 -17.12
CA VAL A 396 12.20 5.48 -16.24
C VAL A 396 13.53 5.73 -16.98
N LYS A 397 14.02 4.75 -17.75
CA LYS A 397 15.26 4.91 -18.54
C LYS A 397 15.13 6.00 -19.61
N GLN A 398 14.00 6.01 -20.30
CA GLN A 398 13.71 6.92 -21.41
C GLN A 398 13.15 8.27 -20.96
N MET A 399 12.90 8.47 -19.66
CA MET A 399 12.33 9.72 -19.15
C MET A 399 13.19 10.91 -19.55
N ASP A 400 12.55 11.94 -20.09
CA ASP A 400 13.18 13.18 -20.53
C ASP A 400 12.61 14.42 -19.81
N LYS A 401 13.33 15.53 -19.93
CA LYS A 401 13.01 16.79 -19.26
C LYS A 401 11.69 17.42 -19.73
N VAL A 402 11.35 17.22 -21.01
CA VAL A 402 10.14 17.81 -21.60
C VAL A 402 8.92 17.15 -21.01
N ARG A 403 8.87 15.82 -21.02
CA ARG A 403 7.76 15.05 -20.46
C ARG A 403 7.58 15.30 -18.96
N LEU A 404 8.69 15.43 -18.20
CA LEU A 404 8.61 15.77 -16.78
C LEU A 404 8.03 17.14 -16.54
N ARG A 405 8.47 18.15 -17.31
CA ARG A 405 7.93 19.51 -17.20
C ARG A 405 6.45 19.58 -17.58
N GLU A 406 6.03 18.90 -18.64
CA GLU A 406 4.62 18.82 -19.03
C GLU A 406 3.76 18.22 -17.89
N ALA A 407 4.22 17.14 -17.27
CA ALA A 407 3.55 16.54 -16.11
C ALA A 407 3.56 17.49 -14.89
N ALA A 408 4.66 18.20 -14.63
CA ALA A 408 4.73 19.18 -13.54
C ALA A 408 3.71 20.30 -13.74
N ILE A 409 3.64 20.90 -14.92
CA ILE A 409 2.65 21.95 -15.25
C ILE A 409 1.22 21.44 -15.08
N LYS A 410 0.95 20.20 -15.47
CA LYS A 410 -0.40 19.61 -15.42
C LYS A 410 -0.85 19.25 -13.99
N TYR A 411 0.07 18.85 -13.11
CA TYR A 411 -0.28 18.21 -11.84
C TYR A 411 0.27 18.90 -10.59
N LEU A 412 1.29 19.75 -10.67
CA LEU A 412 1.98 20.31 -9.51
C LEU A 412 1.67 21.79 -9.22
N ASP A 413 0.72 22.40 -9.93
CA ASP A 413 0.33 23.78 -9.67
C ASP A 413 -0.11 23.95 -8.20
N PRO A 414 0.65 24.72 -7.37
CA PRO A 414 0.37 24.90 -5.95
C PRO A 414 -1.03 25.43 -5.63
N ASP A 415 -1.60 26.23 -6.54
CA ASP A 415 -2.93 26.84 -6.32
C ASP A 415 -4.08 25.84 -6.53
N THR A 416 -3.78 24.66 -7.08
CA THR A 416 -4.75 23.57 -7.28
C THR A 416 -4.64 22.46 -6.22
N LEU A 417 -3.70 22.59 -5.29
CA LEU A 417 -3.49 21.61 -4.22
C LEU A 417 -4.32 21.98 -2.98
N ILE A 418 -4.92 20.96 -2.37
CA ILE A 418 -5.50 21.09 -1.04
C ILE A 418 -4.34 21.21 -0.04
N GLU A 419 -4.41 22.21 0.82
CA GLU A 419 -3.44 22.49 1.88
C GLU A 419 -4.08 22.21 3.24
N VAL A 420 -3.49 21.32 4.03
CA VAL A 420 -3.92 20.99 5.39
C VAL A 420 -2.82 21.31 6.38
N GLN A 421 -3.15 22.02 7.44
CA GLN A 421 -2.27 22.31 8.56
C GLN A 421 -2.94 21.85 9.85
N VAL A 422 -2.23 21.08 10.67
CA VAL A 422 -2.69 20.63 11.99
C VAL A 422 -1.60 20.93 13.01
N GLY A 423 -1.88 21.80 13.97
CA GLY A 423 -0.89 22.24 14.96
C GLY A 423 -1.37 23.44 15.76
N SER A 424 -0.43 24.19 16.37
CA SER A 424 -0.75 25.44 17.07
C SER A 424 -1.17 26.53 16.06
N GLU A 425 -2.12 27.38 16.50
CA GLU A 425 -2.48 28.62 15.80
C GLU A 425 -1.29 29.59 15.72
#